data_650813ed4cabbc95bf13b387f5e0cae9
#
_entry.id   650813ed4cabbc95bf13b387f5e0cae9
#
_cell.length_a   1.000
_cell.length_b   1.000
_cell.length_c   1.000
_cell.angle_alpha   90.00
_cell.angle_beta   90.00
_cell.angle_gamma   90.00
#
_symmetry.space_group_name_H-M   'P 1'
#
loop_
_entity.id
_entity.type
_entity.pdbx_description
1 polymer ?
#
loop_
_entity_poly.entity_id
_entity_poly.type
_entity_poly.pdbx_seq_one_letter_code
_entity_poly.pdbx_strand_id
1 'polypeptide(L)'
;MYKLSPIVLFSFIILYNRIKNCMYKEGSVPMKTKLTYFGHACFMLTRGDVSMIFDPFLTGNTWDIAKKEDIKCQYIFVSHGHDDHYGDTDFISKANDALVISTAEVAGKAAAAGCRTHAMHLGGKFDFEFGSVRMVPAFHGSGIPGGHAAGCIIDFYGDILYFAGDTALFSDMKLLNRFGEIDYALLPIGDNYTMGVEDAALAASYVKARISIPIHYKTWPVIDREPGVFTSLVEGKYNQTALIIDPGSSIELNS
;
A
#
# COMPACT_ATOMS: atom_id res chain seq x y z
N MET A 1 -23.83 -29.41 6.60
CA MET A 1 -22.62 -29.35 5.76
C MET A 1 -23.04 -29.70 4.33
N TYR A 2 -23.39 -28.69 3.54
CA TYR A 2 -23.86 -28.92 2.15
C TYR A 2 -22.64 -29.11 1.25
N LYS A 3 -22.43 -30.33 0.75
CA LYS A 3 -21.45 -30.59 -0.31
C LYS A 3 -22.03 -30.09 -1.63
N LEU A 4 -21.44 -29.04 -2.21
CA LEU A 4 -21.74 -28.67 -3.58
C LEU A 4 -21.43 -29.85 -4.51
N SER A 5 -22.33 -30.14 -5.44
CA SER A 5 -22.13 -31.23 -6.37
C SER A 5 -20.92 -30.95 -7.27
N PRO A 6 -20.17 -31.95 -7.72
CA PRO A 6 -19.01 -31.77 -8.61
C PRO A 6 -19.33 -30.99 -9.88
N ILE A 7 -20.57 -31.05 -10.35
CA ILE A 7 -21.05 -30.34 -11.55
C ILE A 7 -21.11 -28.83 -11.31
N VAL A 8 -21.55 -28.38 -10.11
CA VAL A 8 -21.60 -26.96 -9.73
C VAL A 8 -20.19 -26.40 -9.61
N LEU A 9 -19.26 -27.14 -8.99
CA LEU A 9 -17.87 -26.72 -8.86
C LEU A 9 -17.18 -26.60 -10.24
N PHE A 10 -17.45 -27.56 -11.16
CA PHE A 10 -16.91 -27.55 -12.51
C PHE A 10 -17.45 -26.38 -13.34
N SER A 11 -18.74 -26.05 -13.18
CA SER A 11 -19.37 -24.91 -13.84
C SER A 11 -18.82 -23.57 -13.33
N PHE A 12 -18.52 -23.45 -12.03
CA PHE A 12 -17.85 -22.26 -11.46
C PHE A 12 -16.42 -22.09 -11.97
N ILE A 13 -15.66 -23.18 -12.08
CA ILE A 13 -14.29 -23.14 -12.61
C ILE A 13 -14.30 -22.75 -14.10
N ILE A 14 -15.23 -23.27 -14.89
CA ILE A 14 -15.39 -22.92 -16.32
C ILE A 14 -15.82 -21.46 -16.47
N LEU A 15 -16.72 -20.96 -15.62
CA LEU A 15 -17.18 -19.58 -15.64
C LEU A 15 -16.05 -18.63 -15.21
N TYR A 16 -15.30 -18.98 -14.14
CA TYR A 16 -14.13 -18.23 -13.68
C TYR A 16 -13.04 -18.16 -14.77
N ASN A 17 -12.72 -19.29 -15.41
CA ASN A 17 -11.76 -19.34 -16.50
C ASN A 17 -12.26 -18.64 -17.78
N ARG A 18 -13.58 -18.63 -18.06
CA ARG A 18 -14.17 -17.86 -19.15
C ARG A 18 -14.13 -16.35 -18.86
N ILE A 19 -14.41 -15.93 -17.63
CA ILE A 19 -14.29 -14.52 -17.21
C ILE A 19 -12.82 -14.08 -17.27
N LYS A 20 -11.91 -14.90 -16.79
CA LYS A 20 -10.46 -14.64 -16.89
C LYS A 20 -9.99 -14.54 -18.35
N ASN A 21 -10.46 -15.44 -19.24
CA ASN A 21 -10.12 -15.41 -20.66
C ASN A 21 -10.87 -14.30 -21.45
N CYS A 22 -12.02 -13.84 -21.00
CA CYS A 22 -12.74 -12.73 -21.64
C CYS A 22 -12.10 -11.36 -21.33
N MET A 23 -11.30 -11.26 -20.27
CA MET A 23 -10.52 -10.07 -19.93
C MET A 23 -9.21 -9.95 -20.74
N TYR A 24 -8.78 -11.03 -21.40
CA TYR A 24 -7.65 -11.01 -22.33
C TYR A 24 -8.19 -11.15 -23.77
N LYS A 25 -8.40 -10.02 -24.45
CA LYS A 25 -8.51 -10.06 -25.93
C LYS A 25 -7.17 -10.58 -26.44
N GLU A 26 -7.20 -11.68 -27.20
CA GLU A 26 -6.02 -12.21 -27.91
C GLU A 26 -5.33 -11.06 -28.67
N GLY A 27 -4.04 -10.81 -28.34
CA GLY A 27 -3.24 -9.77 -28.97
C GLY A 27 -3.08 -8.46 -28.19
N SER A 28 -3.69 -8.25 -27.02
CA SER A 28 -3.40 -7.12 -26.15
C SER A 28 -2.19 -7.43 -25.26
N VAL A 29 -1.18 -6.56 -25.28
CA VAL A 29 -0.12 -6.56 -24.27
C VAL A 29 -0.79 -6.49 -22.89
N PRO A 30 -0.49 -7.40 -21.94
CA PRO A 30 -1.11 -7.33 -20.63
C PRO A 30 -0.81 -5.98 -19.98
N MET A 31 -1.85 -5.29 -19.54
CA MET A 31 -1.68 -4.01 -18.84
C MET A 31 -0.91 -4.26 -17.55
N LYS A 32 0.19 -3.55 -17.38
CA LYS A 32 1.00 -3.58 -16.16
C LYS A 32 0.47 -2.60 -15.14
N THR A 33 0.67 -2.91 -13.87
CA THR A 33 0.46 -1.96 -12.79
C THR A 33 1.59 -0.93 -12.79
N LYS A 34 1.24 0.34 -12.70
CA LYS A 34 2.18 1.44 -12.52
C LYS A 34 2.13 1.90 -11.06
N LEU A 35 3.28 1.99 -10.40
CA LEU A 35 3.45 2.66 -9.11
C LEU A 35 4.06 4.04 -9.36
N THR A 36 3.36 5.09 -8.92
CA THR A 36 3.84 6.49 -8.93
C THR A 36 4.08 6.94 -7.51
N TYR A 37 5.28 7.44 -7.20
CA TYR A 37 5.66 7.90 -5.86
C TYR A 37 5.58 9.42 -5.79
N PHE A 38 4.86 9.95 -4.79
CA PHE A 38 4.69 11.39 -4.58
C PHE A 38 5.57 11.96 -3.46
N GLY A 39 6.39 11.11 -2.84
CA GLY A 39 7.20 11.47 -1.68
C GLY A 39 6.51 11.15 -0.36
N HIS A 40 7.27 11.18 0.74
CA HIS A 40 6.83 10.78 2.07
C HIS A 40 6.33 9.34 2.10
N ALA A 41 5.08 9.11 2.47
CA ALA A 41 4.41 7.80 2.39
C ALA A 41 3.37 7.74 1.25
N CYS A 42 3.25 8.84 0.44
CA CYS A 42 2.23 8.97 -0.58
C CYS A 42 2.67 8.33 -1.89
N PHE A 43 1.91 7.35 -2.38
CA PHE A 43 2.08 6.74 -3.70
C PHE A 43 0.74 6.30 -4.27
N MET A 44 0.71 6.01 -5.57
CA MET A 44 -0.49 5.57 -6.27
C MET A 44 -0.19 4.36 -7.13
N LEU A 45 -1.06 3.35 -7.07
CA LEU A 45 -1.11 2.24 -8.00
C LEU A 45 -2.16 2.54 -9.08
N THR A 46 -1.82 2.28 -10.35
CA THR A 46 -2.72 2.45 -11.48
C THR A 46 -2.61 1.26 -12.42
N ARG A 47 -3.76 0.67 -12.81
CA ARG A 47 -3.83 -0.35 -13.87
C ARG A 47 -5.10 -0.14 -14.69
N GLY A 48 -4.92 0.22 -15.97
CA GLY A 48 -6.04 0.67 -16.81
C GLY A 48 -6.72 1.89 -16.21
N ASP A 49 -8.04 1.79 -16.03
CA ASP A 49 -8.85 2.88 -15.47
C ASP A 49 -8.98 2.85 -13.94
N VAL A 50 -8.36 1.87 -13.28
CA VAL A 50 -8.42 1.72 -11.82
C VAL A 50 -7.16 2.28 -11.18
N SER A 51 -7.36 3.18 -10.22
CA SER A 51 -6.28 3.77 -9.42
C SER A 51 -6.61 3.73 -7.94
N MET A 52 -5.57 3.50 -7.14
CA MET A 52 -5.62 3.52 -5.68
C MET A 52 -4.45 4.34 -5.15
N ILE A 53 -4.75 5.40 -4.37
CA ILE A 53 -3.73 6.22 -3.70
C ILE A 53 -3.60 5.81 -2.24
N PHE A 54 -2.38 5.86 -1.74
CA PHE A 54 -2.02 5.51 -0.37
C PHE A 54 -1.54 6.75 0.37
N ASP A 55 -2.02 6.93 1.61
CA ASP A 55 -1.64 8.02 2.51
C ASP A 55 -1.48 9.37 1.78
N PRO A 56 -2.58 9.96 1.28
CA PRO A 56 -2.56 11.05 0.31
C PRO A 56 -2.17 12.39 0.95
N PHE A 57 -0.95 12.50 1.43
CA PHE A 57 -0.34 13.72 1.92
C PHE A 57 0.30 14.48 0.75
N LEU A 58 -0.47 15.36 0.12
CA LEU A 58 -0.02 16.21 -1.00
C LEU A 58 0.09 17.67 -0.59
N THR A 59 -0.97 18.21 0.05
CA THR A 59 -0.94 19.56 0.61
C THR A 59 0.02 19.60 1.82
N GLY A 60 1.06 20.43 1.72
CA GLY A 60 2.10 20.54 2.76
C GLY A 60 3.26 19.55 2.65
N ASN A 61 3.21 18.62 1.69
CA ASN A 61 4.34 17.79 1.36
C ASN A 61 5.43 18.62 0.67
N THR A 62 6.62 18.66 1.27
CA THR A 62 7.71 19.53 0.78
C THR A 62 8.28 19.11 -0.57
N TRP A 63 7.97 17.89 -1.06
CA TRP A 63 8.32 17.47 -2.40
C TRP A 63 7.50 18.16 -3.49
N ASP A 64 6.27 18.63 -3.16
CA ASP A 64 5.35 19.40 -4.06
C ASP A 64 5.20 18.81 -5.47
N ILE A 65 5.04 17.47 -5.55
CA ILE A 65 5.03 16.73 -6.83
C ILE A 65 3.68 16.83 -7.54
N ALA A 66 2.58 16.84 -6.78
CA ALA A 66 1.22 16.85 -7.33
C ALA A 66 0.28 17.64 -6.42
N LYS A 67 -0.79 18.15 -7.03
CA LYS A 67 -1.89 18.79 -6.29
C LYS A 67 -3.02 17.79 -6.10
N LYS A 68 -3.71 17.88 -4.98
CA LYS A 68 -4.86 17.00 -4.68
C LYS A 68 -5.97 17.09 -5.72
N GLU A 69 -6.10 18.24 -6.40
CA GLU A 69 -7.09 18.46 -7.47
C GLU A 69 -6.81 17.63 -8.72
N ASP A 70 -5.54 17.25 -8.94
CA ASP A 70 -5.10 16.48 -10.11
C ASP A 70 -5.26 14.96 -9.91
N ILE A 71 -5.49 14.53 -8.67
CA ILE A 71 -5.61 13.10 -8.33
C ILE A 71 -6.95 12.55 -8.83
N LYS A 72 -6.86 11.45 -9.60
CA LYS A 72 -7.99 10.65 -10.05
C LYS A 72 -7.82 9.23 -9.56
N CYS A 73 -8.72 8.76 -8.69
CA CYS A 73 -8.68 7.41 -8.15
C CYS A 73 -10.06 6.91 -7.74
N GLN A 74 -10.21 5.60 -7.65
CA GLN A 74 -11.42 4.93 -7.16
C GLN A 74 -11.29 4.50 -5.70
N TYR A 75 -10.03 4.36 -5.23
CA TYR A 75 -9.73 3.85 -3.89
C TYR A 75 -8.67 4.72 -3.22
N ILE A 76 -8.79 4.87 -1.91
CA ILE A 76 -7.83 5.52 -1.05
C ILE A 76 -7.54 4.57 0.12
N PHE A 77 -6.28 4.22 0.35
CA PHE A 77 -5.87 3.54 1.56
C PHE A 77 -5.24 4.55 2.52
N VAL A 78 -5.64 4.50 3.79
CA VAL A 78 -5.04 5.34 4.84
C VAL A 78 -4.53 4.43 5.95
N SER A 79 -3.23 4.49 6.22
CA SER A 79 -2.57 3.67 7.24
C SER A 79 -2.98 4.08 8.66
N HIS A 80 -3.05 5.38 8.94
CA HIS A 80 -3.44 5.96 10.22
C HIS A 80 -3.84 7.43 10.08
N GLY A 81 -4.25 8.05 11.17
CA GLY A 81 -4.92 9.35 11.16
C GLY A 81 -4.06 10.57 11.40
N HIS A 82 -2.71 10.47 11.41
CA HIS A 82 -1.83 11.64 11.43
C HIS A 82 -1.99 12.46 10.14
N ASP A 83 -1.78 13.76 10.22
CA ASP A 83 -2.07 14.68 9.12
C ASP A 83 -1.19 14.44 7.88
N ASP A 84 0.02 13.93 8.07
CA ASP A 84 0.98 13.57 7.02
C ASP A 84 0.70 12.21 6.35
N HIS A 85 -0.39 11.55 6.73
CA HIS A 85 -0.91 10.32 6.12
C HIS A 85 -2.39 10.45 5.72
N TYR A 86 -3.24 10.90 6.65
CA TYR A 86 -4.64 11.16 6.34
C TYR A 86 -4.77 12.26 5.28
N GLY A 87 -3.96 13.32 5.41
CA GLY A 87 -3.75 14.37 4.43
C GLY A 87 -5.02 14.85 3.73
N ASP A 88 -5.00 14.78 2.42
CA ASP A 88 -6.08 15.27 1.53
C ASP A 88 -7.18 14.22 1.29
N THR A 89 -7.28 13.17 2.12
CA THR A 89 -8.23 12.06 1.98
C THR A 89 -9.67 12.54 1.74
N ASP A 90 -10.16 13.48 2.57
CA ASP A 90 -11.55 13.94 2.48
C ASP A 90 -11.86 14.65 1.16
N PHE A 91 -10.91 15.47 0.71
CA PHE A 91 -11.05 16.18 -0.56
C PHE A 91 -11.05 15.21 -1.74
N ILE A 92 -10.04 14.32 -1.81
CA ILE A 92 -9.88 13.39 -2.93
C ILE A 92 -11.04 12.40 -2.97
N SER A 93 -11.47 11.86 -1.81
CA SER A 93 -12.62 10.95 -1.75
C SER A 93 -13.87 11.59 -2.33
N LYS A 94 -14.22 12.81 -1.89
CA LYS A 94 -15.42 13.52 -2.36
C LYS A 94 -15.33 13.95 -3.82
N ALA A 95 -14.16 14.38 -4.28
CA ALA A 95 -13.97 14.82 -5.67
C ALA A 95 -14.02 13.68 -6.69
N ASN A 96 -13.77 12.44 -6.26
CA ASN A 96 -13.71 11.25 -7.13
C ASN A 96 -14.78 10.19 -6.81
N ASP A 97 -15.62 10.38 -5.79
CA ASP A 97 -16.46 9.34 -5.18
C ASP A 97 -15.62 8.10 -4.77
N ALA A 98 -14.37 8.32 -4.36
CA ALA A 98 -13.43 7.26 -4.05
C ALA A 98 -13.73 6.62 -2.69
N LEU A 99 -13.60 5.27 -2.62
CA LEU A 99 -13.79 4.51 -1.41
C LEU A 99 -12.55 4.59 -0.51
N VAL A 100 -12.69 5.10 0.71
CA VAL A 100 -11.63 5.14 1.71
C VAL A 100 -11.59 3.81 2.46
N ILE A 101 -10.46 3.13 2.42
CA ILE A 101 -10.19 1.85 3.09
C ILE A 101 -9.20 2.13 4.22
N SER A 102 -9.57 1.84 5.46
CA SER A 102 -8.70 2.06 6.62
C SER A 102 -9.18 1.27 7.86
N THR A 103 -8.48 1.47 8.99
CA THR A 103 -8.96 1.00 10.30
C THR A 103 -10.29 1.66 10.66
N ALA A 104 -11.07 1.01 11.52
CA ALA A 104 -12.44 1.44 11.83
C ALA A 104 -12.52 2.90 12.30
N GLU A 105 -11.56 3.34 13.11
CA GLU A 105 -11.54 4.69 13.68
C GLU A 105 -11.17 5.75 12.61
N VAL A 106 -10.21 5.43 11.74
CA VAL A 106 -9.80 6.32 10.63
C VAL A 106 -10.92 6.38 9.58
N ALA A 107 -11.53 5.23 9.22
CA ALA A 107 -12.69 5.18 8.35
C ALA A 107 -13.88 5.95 8.96
N GLY A 108 -14.06 5.88 10.29
CA GLY A 108 -15.07 6.67 11.01
C GLY A 108 -14.86 8.17 10.89
N LYS A 109 -13.59 8.65 10.98
CA LYS A 109 -13.24 10.07 10.73
C LYS A 109 -13.64 10.48 9.30
N ALA A 110 -13.27 9.67 8.31
CA ALA A 110 -13.61 9.96 6.91
C ALA A 110 -15.13 9.91 6.64
N ALA A 111 -15.85 8.95 7.24
CA ALA A 111 -17.32 8.86 7.15
C ALA A 111 -18.00 10.09 7.77
N ALA A 112 -17.51 10.58 8.91
CA ALA A 112 -18.00 11.80 9.53
C ALA A 112 -17.77 13.05 8.66
N ALA A 113 -16.74 13.04 7.81
CA ALA A 113 -16.48 14.07 6.80
C ALA A 113 -17.32 13.91 5.52
N GLY A 114 -18.15 12.84 5.43
CA GLY A 114 -19.01 12.58 4.28
C GLY A 114 -18.38 11.74 3.16
N CYS A 115 -17.27 11.04 3.44
CA CYS A 115 -16.62 10.14 2.49
C CYS A 115 -17.31 8.77 2.46
N ARG A 116 -17.22 8.07 1.32
CA ARG A 116 -17.51 6.63 1.26
C ARG A 116 -16.37 5.87 1.93
N THR A 117 -16.69 4.91 2.79
CA THR A 117 -15.69 4.21 3.58
C THR A 117 -15.91 2.70 3.61
N HIS A 118 -14.80 1.95 3.72
CA HIS A 118 -14.78 0.54 4.08
C HIS A 118 -13.87 0.37 5.30
N ALA A 119 -14.50 0.18 6.44
CA ALA A 119 -13.80 -0.01 7.71
C ALA A 119 -13.28 -1.45 7.83
N MET A 120 -12.02 -1.58 8.20
CA MET A 120 -11.37 -2.86 8.47
C MET A 120 -10.74 -2.86 9.87
N HIS A 121 -10.10 -3.94 10.26
CA HIS A 121 -9.30 -4.01 11.48
C HIS A 121 -8.08 -4.92 11.28
N LEU A 122 -7.08 -4.78 12.17
CA LEU A 122 -5.85 -5.57 12.13
C LEU A 122 -6.16 -7.07 12.07
N GLY A 123 -5.51 -7.77 11.14
CA GLY A 123 -5.72 -9.19 10.85
C GLY A 123 -6.85 -9.48 9.85
N GLY A 124 -7.75 -8.51 9.59
CA GLY A 124 -8.83 -8.66 8.61
C GLY A 124 -8.33 -8.67 7.16
N LYS A 125 -9.04 -9.40 6.30
CA LYS A 125 -8.86 -9.39 4.84
C LYS A 125 -10.22 -9.15 4.20
N PHE A 126 -10.26 -8.36 3.13
CA PHE A 126 -11.43 -8.17 2.29
C PHE A 126 -11.05 -8.20 0.82
N ASP A 127 -11.92 -8.80 -0.01
CA ASP A 127 -11.72 -8.90 -1.45
C ASP A 127 -12.52 -7.78 -2.15
N PHE A 128 -11.82 -6.99 -2.99
CA PHE A 128 -12.35 -5.91 -3.82
C PHE A 128 -12.28 -6.30 -5.30
N GLU A 129 -12.80 -5.48 -6.20
CA GLU A 129 -12.75 -5.72 -7.65
C GLU A 129 -11.31 -5.76 -8.20
N PHE A 130 -10.39 -5.02 -7.60
CA PHE A 130 -8.98 -5.00 -7.98
C PHE A 130 -8.14 -6.15 -7.40
N GLY A 131 -8.67 -6.92 -6.47
CA GLY A 131 -7.95 -7.96 -5.72
C GLY A 131 -8.30 -7.93 -4.25
N SER A 132 -7.33 -7.76 -3.33
CA SER A 132 -7.64 -7.79 -1.90
C SER A 132 -6.76 -6.88 -1.06
N VAL A 133 -7.28 -6.49 0.10
CA VAL A 133 -6.53 -5.79 1.15
C VAL A 133 -6.56 -6.63 2.43
N ARG A 134 -5.40 -6.86 3.02
CA ARG A 134 -5.24 -7.43 4.36
C ARG A 134 -4.59 -6.40 5.27
N MET A 135 -5.28 -6.02 6.35
CA MET A 135 -4.70 -5.15 7.38
C MET A 135 -3.71 -5.94 8.23
N VAL A 136 -2.53 -5.37 8.44
CA VAL A 136 -1.48 -5.95 9.29
C VAL A 136 -1.04 -4.95 10.35
N PRO A 137 -0.46 -5.40 11.49
CA PRO A 137 0.00 -4.51 12.54
C PRO A 137 1.06 -3.50 12.06
N ALA A 138 0.99 -2.30 12.65
CA ALA A 138 2.05 -1.31 12.66
C ALA A 138 2.22 -0.80 14.10
N PHE A 139 3.46 -0.65 14.56
CA PHE A 139 3.75 -0.12 15.89
C PHE A 139 4.00 1.38 15.81
N HIS A 140 2.90 2.14 15.85
CA HIS A 140 2.90 3.60 15.77
C HIS A 140 1.64 4.16 16.42
N GLY A 141 1.60 5.48 16.68
CA GLY A 141 0.39 6.17 17.10
C GLY A 141 -0.65 6.20 15.99
N SER A 142 -1.93 6.10 16.35
CA SER A 142 -3.00 6.12 15.33
C SER A 142 -3.37 7.52 14.84
N GLY A 143 -2.98 8.58 15.57
CA GLY A 143 -3.47 9.94 15.35
C GLY A 143 -4.95 10.15 15.69
N ILE A 144 -5.66 9.10 16.11
CA ILE A 144 -7.08 9.13 16.49
C ILE A 144 -7.27 8.41 17.81
N PRO A 145 -8.00 9.00 18.81
CA PRO A 145 -8.24 8.36 20.09
C PRO A 145 -8.88 6.97 19.95
N GLY A 146 -8.28 5.97 20.58
CA GLY A 146 -8.76 4.58 20.54
C GLY A 146 -8.44 3.80 19.27
N GLY A 147 -7.86 4.43 18.27
CA GLY A 147 -7.51 3.79 17.01
C GLY A 147 -6.14 3.07 17.01
N HIS A 148 -5.85 2.38 15.93
CA HIS A 148 -4.59 1.71 15.67
C HIS A 148 -3.98 2.20 14.35
N ALA A 149 -2.66 2.33 14.31
CA ALA A 149 -1.93 2.40 13.05
C ALA A 149 -1.90 1.02 12.41
N ALA A 150 -1.89 0.97 11.09
CA ALA A 150 -1.88 -0.27 10.32
C ALA A 150 -0.99 -0.16 9.09
N GLY A 151 -0.30 -1.26 8.75
CA GLY A 151 0.14 -1.52 7.41
C GLY A 151 -0.90 -2.35 6.64
N CYS A 152 -0.64 -2.62 5.37
CA CYS A 152 -1.45 -3.56 4.60
C CYS A 152 -0.60 -4.44 3.67
N ILE A 153 -1.11 -5.65 3.41
CA ILE A 153 -0.73 -6.43 2.24
C ILE A 153 -1.86 -6.25 1.23
N ILE A 154 -1.55 -5.72 0.08
CA ILE A 154 -2.49 -5.54 -1.01
C ILE A 154 -2.14 -6.47 -2.17
N ASP A 155 -3.15 -7.18 -2.69
CA ASP A 155 -3.14 -7.79 -4.01
C ASP A 155 -3.81 -6.81 -4.97
N PHE A 156 -3.03 -6.21 -5.85
CA PHE A 156 -3.54 -5.29 -6.86
C PHE A 156 -3.37 -5.90 -8.25
N TYR A 157 -4.39 -6.62 -8.69
CA TYR A 157 -4.42 -7.38 -9.96
C TYR A 157 -3.27 -8.39 -10.11
N GLY A 158 -2.84 -9.00 -9.01
CA GLY A 158 -1.76 -10.01 -8.98
C GLY A 158 -0.40 -9.46 -8.56
N ASP A 159 -0.19 -8.14 -8.52
CA ASP A 159 0.98 -7.52 -7.89
C ASP A 159 0.77 -7.46 -6.37
N ILE A 160 1.61 -8.13 -5.60
CA ILE A 160 1.48 -8.22 -4.13
C ILE A 160 2.43 -7.21 -3.47
N LEU A 161 1.85 -6.22 -2.79
CA LEU A 161 2.62 -5.20 -2.11
C LEU A 161 2.38 -5.24 -0.59
N TYR A 162 3.45 -5.10 0.20
CA TYR A 162 3.38 -4.73 1.60
C TYR A 162 3.67 -3.23 1.75
N PHE A 163 2.70 -2.49 2.19
CA PHE A 163 2.85 -1.11 2.63
C PHE A 163 2.89 -1.10 4.15
N ALA A 164 4.03 -0.72 4.73
CA ALA A 164 4.22 -0.77 6.18
C ALA A 164 3.45 0.33 6.92
N GLY A 165 3.13 1.46 6.24
CA GLY A 165 2.75 2.69 6.91
C GLY A 165 3.89 3.17 7.82
N ASP A 166 3.54 3.91 8.86
CA ASP A 166 4.49 4.28 9.91
C ASP A 166 4.57 3.18 10.96
N THR A 167 5.78 2.72 11.21
CA THR A 167 6.03 1.64 12.18
C THR A 167 7.45 1.63 12.69
N ALA A 168 7.62 1.19 13.94
CA ALA A 168 8.88 0.67 14.45
C ALA A 168 9.15 -0.73 13.87
N LEU A 169 10.39 -1.21 13.99
CA LEU A 169 10.75 -2.61 13.71
C LEU A 169 10.08 -3.55 14.73
N PHE A 170 9.49 -4.65 14.25
CA PHE A 170 8.95 -5.70 15.12
C PHE A 170 9.15 -7.09 14.52
N SER A 171 9.26 -8.09 15.39
CA SER A 171 9.67 -9.46 15.00
C SER A 171 8.65 -10.15 14.09
N ASP A 172 7.37 -9.82 14.24
CA ASP A 172 6.27 -10.50 13.53
C ASP A 172 6.16 -10.10 12.06
N MET A 173 6.95 -9.12 11.61
CA MET A 173 7.18 -8.88 10.17
C MET A 173 7.65 -10.15 9.45
N LYS A 174 8.32 -11.09 10.15
CA LYS A 174 8.68 -12.42 9.62
C LYS A 174 7.49 -13.29 9.24
N LEU A 175 6.31 -13.00 9.77
CA LEU A 175 5.10 -13.77 9.52
C LEU A 175 4.33 -13.30 8.28
N LEU A 176 4.70 -12.17 7.69
CA LEU A 176 3.95 -11.59 6.57
C LEU A 176 3.97 -12.51 5.33
N ASN A 177 5.08 -13.20 5.08
CA ASN A 177 5.20 -14.16 3.98
C ASN A 177 4.26 -15.36 4.06
N ARG A 178 3.68 -15.65 5.23
CA ARG A 178 2.66 -16.70 5.36
C ARG A 178 1.39 -16.42 4.56
N PHE A 179 1.18 -15.17 4.15
CA PHE A 179 0.02 -14.77 3.36
C PHE A 179 0.25 -14.83 1.85
N GLY A 180 1.44 -15.20 1.41
CA GLY A 180 1.89 -15.29 0.03
C GLY A 180 3.25 -14.61 -0.18
N GLU A 181 3.86 -14.82 -1.33
CA GLU A 181 5.06 -14.11 -1.72
C GLU A 181 4.74 -12.62 -1.90
N ILE A 182 5.59 -11.75 -1.36
CA ILE A 182 5.45 -10.28 -1.48
C ILE A 182 6.40 -9.81 -2.57
N ASP A 183 5.86 -9.14 -3.59
CA ASP A 183 6.68 -8.62 -4.69
C ASP A 183 7.41 -7.35 -4.27
N TYR A 184 6.69 -6.43 -3.59
CA TYR A 184 7.23 -5.12 -3.21
C TYR A 184 6.92 -4.81 -1.76
N ALA A 185 7.92 -4.32 -1.02
CA ALA A 185 7.74 -3.81 0.34
C ALA A 185 8.11 -2.33 0.42
N LEU A 186 7.16 -1.47 0.75
CA LEU A 186 7.39 -0.05 1.00
C LEU A 186 7.62 0.15 2.50
N LEU A 187 8.84 0.53 2.87
CA LEU A 187 9.32 0.58 4.27
C LEU A 187 9.75 2.00 4.65
N PRO A 188 9.26 2.57 5.77
CA PRO A 188 9.69 3.88 6.24
C PRO A 188 11.14 3.79 6.74
N ILE A 189 11.96 4.82 6.41
CA ILE A 189 13.37 4.91 6.78
C ILE A 189 13.73 6.22 7.50
N GLY A 190 12.74 7.06 7.81
CA GLY A 190 12.95 8.44 8.29
C GLY A 190 13.61 8.54 9.65
N ASP A 191 13.64 7.45 10.44
CA ASP A 191 14.06 7.48 11.84
C ASP A 191 13.14 8.35 12.71
N ASN A 192 13.55 8.76 13.87
CA ASN A 192 12.82 9.62 14.82
C ASN A 192 11.35 9.24 15.08
N TYR A 193 10.53 9.12 14.03
CA TYR A 193 9.11 8.76 14.12
C TYR A 193 8.82 7.32 13.67
N THR A 194 9.70 6.74 12.87
CA THR A 194 9.57 5.39 12.29
C THR A 194 10.88 4.60 12.43
N MET A 195 11.03 3.52 11.69
CA MET A 195 12.33 2.86 11.55
C MET A 195 13.36 3.81 10.95
N GLY A 196 14.61 3.71 11.40
CA GLY A 196 15.77 4.23 10.70
C GLY A 196 16.25 3.27 9.61
N VAL A 197 17.30 3.64 8.88
CA VAL A 197 17.79 2.87 7.71
C VAL A 197 18.24 1.45 8.09
N GLU A 198 18.87 1.26 9.26
CA GLU A 198 19.33 -0.03 9.75
C GLU A 198 18.17 -0.96 10.11
N ASP A 199 17.18 -0.44 10.85
CA ASP A 199 15.99 -1.18 11.26
C ASP A 199 15.12 -1.53 10.05
N ALA A 200 14.97 -0.60 9.10
CA ALA A 200 14.23 -0.84 7.87
C ALA A 200 14.91 -1.89 6.98
N ALA A 201 16.25 -1.89 6.90
CA ALA A 201 16.98 -2.93 6.17
C ALA A 201 16.83 -4.31 6.86
N LEU A 202 16.82 -4.35 8.21
CA LEU A 202 16.50 -5.58 8.94
C LEU A 202 15.04 -6.00 8.71
N ALA A 203 14.08 -5.05 8.69
CA ALA A 203 12.69 -5.32 8.35
C ALA A 203 12.54 -5.92 6.94
N ALA A 204 13.28 -5.40 5.95
CA ALA A 204 13.33 -5.98 4.61
C ALA A 204 13.73 -7.46 4.64
N SER A 205 14.75 -7.81 5.45
CA SER A 205 15.19 -9.21 5.63
C SER A 205 14.15 -10.11 6.30
N TYR A 206 13.24 -9.53 7.09
CA TYR A 206 12.12 -10.24 7.72
C TYR A 206 10.96 -10.44 6.74
N VAL A 207 10.60 -9.39 6.03
CA VAL A 207 9.51 -9.39 5.03
C VAL A 207 9.87 -10.25 3.82
N LYS A 208 11.12 -10.22 3.38
CA LYS A 208 11.64 -10.98 2.21
C LYS A 208 10.84 -10.72 0.94
N ALA A 209 10.42 -9.47 0.72
CA ALA A 209 9.86 -9.08 -0.56
C ALA A 209 10.90 -9.22 -1.68
N ARG A 210 10.45 -9.39 -2.92
CA ARG A 210 11.35 -9.44 -4.08
C ARG A 210 12.11 -8.12 -4.24
N ILE A 211 11.44 -6.98 -3.96
CA ILE A 211 12.03 -5.64 -4.03
C ILE A 211 11.56 -4.85 -2.79
N SER A 212 12.50 -4.24 -2.06
CA SER A 212 12.20 -3.31 -0.97
C SER A 212 12.40 -1.86 -1.42
N ILE A 213 11.45 -1.00 -1.11
CA ILE A 213 11.40 0.41 -1.54
C ILE A 213 11.40 1.29 -0.29
N PRO A 214 12.39 2.18 -0.10
CA PRO A 214 12.39 3.12 1.01
C PRO A 214 11.37 4.24 0.79
N ILE A 215 10.65 4.60 1.85
CA ILE A 215 9.68 5.71 1.90
C ILE A 215 9.87 6.53 3.18
N HIS A 216 9.09 7.59 3.36
CA HIS A 216 9.02 8.41 4.57
C HIS A 216 10.38 8.99 4.98
N TYR A 217 11.05 9.68 4.06
CA TYR A 217 12.35 10.32 4.26
C TYR A 217 12.43 11.69 3.57
N LYS A 218 13.35 12.54 4.01
CA LYS A 218 13.65 13.86 3.40
C LYS A 218 12.49 14.86 3.29
N THR A 219 11.35 14.58 3.88
CA THR A 219 10.23 15.55 3.89
C THR A 219 10.50 16.70 4.85
N TRP A 220 11.15 16.40 5.97
CA TRP A 220 11.56 17.41 6.97
C TRP A 220 12.99 17.14 7.47
N PRO A 221 13.69 18.16 8.03
CA PRO A 221 15.06 17.98 8.51
C PRO A 221 15.24 16.84 9.52
N VAL A 222 14.23 16.58 10.38
CA VAL A 222 14.31 15.53 11.41
C VAL A 222 14.28 14.10 10.82
N ILE A 223 13.75 13.94 9.61
CA ILE A 223 13.71 12.68 8.86
C ILE A 223 14.58 12.73 7.59
N ASP A 224 15.59 13.57 7.59
CA ASP A 224 16.54 13.67 6.46
C ASP A 224 17.51 12.48 6.48
N ARG A 225 17.09 11.39 5.85
CA ARG A 225 17.86 10.14 5.70
C ARG A 225 18.14 9.86 4.23
N GLU A 226 19.35 9.37 3.95
CA GLU A 226 19.80 9.01 2.60
C GLU A 226 19.29 7.61 2.21
N PRO A 227 18.40 7.50 1.21
CA PRO A 227 17.83 6.19 0.82
C PRO A 227 18.88 5.24 0.24
N GLY A 228 20.02 5.76 -0.28
CA GLY A 228 21.14 4.95 -0.75
C GLY A 228 21.82 4.14 0.34
N VAL A 229 21.77 4.58 1.62
CA VAL A 229 22.27 3.81 2.75
C VAL A 229 21.37 2.59 2.98
N PHE A 230 20.06 2.76 2.91
CA PHE A 230 19.11 1.65 3.03
C PHE A 230 19.34 0.60 1.94
N THR A 231 19.42 1.01 0.66
CA THR A 231 19.64 0.05 -0.45
C THR A 231 20.97 -0.68 -0.31
N SER A 232 22.04 0.02 0.06
CA SER A 232 23.36 -0.59 0.31
C SER A 232 23.34 -1.63 1.43
N LEU A 233 22.57 -1.41 2.50
CA LEU A 233 22.39 -2.38 3.59
C LEU A 233 21.56 -3.58 3.15
N VAL A 234 20.44 -3.36 2.44
CA VAL A 234 19.57 -4.44 1.95
C VAL A 234 20.34 -5.36 1.00
N GLU A 235 21.09 -4.80 0.07
CA GLU A 235 21.84 -5.55 -0.93
C GLU A 235 23.10 -6.17 -0.33
N GLY A 236 23.94 -5.38 0.35
CA GLY A 236 25.24 -5.81 0.82
C GLY A 236 25.20 -6.71 2.06
N LYS A 237 24.29 -6.46 3.00
CA LYS A 237 24.21 -7.23 4.27
C LYS A 237 23.20 -8.36 4.21
N TYR A 238 22.08 -8.17 3.52
CA TYR A 238 20.98 -9.14 3.51
C TYR A 238 20.81 -9.89 2.18
N ASN A 239 21.59 -9.53 1.16
CA ASN A 239 21.56 -10.15 -0.18
C ASN A 239 20.13 -10.19 -0.78
N GLN A 240 19.44 -9.06 -0.67
CA GLN A 240 18.11 -8.83 -1.21
C GLN A 240 18.12 -7.63 -2.15
N THR A 241 17.07 -7.42 -2.93
CA THR A 241 16.99 -6.32 -3.87
C THR A 241 16.28 -5.12 -3.25
N ALA A 242 16.83 -3.92 -3.45
CA ALA A 242 16.19 -2.67 -3.10
C ALA A 242 16.15 -1.72 -4.29
N LEU A 243 15.14 -0.84 -4.32
CA LEU A 243 14.94 0.12 -5.38
C LEU A 243 14.54 1.47 -4.78
N ILE A 244 15.23 2.53 -5.16
CA ILE A 244 14.83 3.90 -4.87
C ILE A 244 13.95 4.39 -6.02
N ILE A 245 12.78 4.93 -5.68
CA ILE A 245 11.91 5.64 -6.62
C ILE A 245 11.97 7.12 -6.24
N ASP A 246 12.45 7.95 -7.14
CA ASP A 246 12.48 9.38 -6.90
C ASP A 246 11.05 9.94 -6.85
N PRO A 247 10.74 10.88 -5.93
CA PRO A 247 9.45 11.55 -5.93
C PRO A 247 9.12 12.17 -7.29
N GLY A 248 7.90 11.93 -7.78
CA GLY A 248 7.45 12.30 -9.13
C GLY A 248 7.71 11.23 -10.19
N SER A 249 8.51 10.21 -9.88
CA SER A 249 8.79 9.10 -10.80
C SER A 249 7.80 7.97 -10.67
N SER A 250 7.74 7.15 -11.71
CA SER A 250 6.90 5.94 -11.76
C SER A 250 7.70 4.74 -12.23
N ILE A 251 7.30 3.58 -11.75
CA ILE A 251 7.80 2.28 -12.24
C ILE A 251 6.63 1.41 -12.69
N GLU A 252 6.87 0.52 -13.65
CA GLU A 252 5.97 -0.58 -13.96
C GLU A 252 6.30 -1.76 -13.05
N LEU A 253 5.28 -2.31 -12.39
CA LEU A 253 5.43 -3.50 -11.59
C LEU A 253 5.48 -4.74 -12.51
N ASN A 254 6.28 -5.72 -12.11
CA ASN A 254 6.46 -6.96 -12.85
C ASN A 254 5.93 -8.10 -11.98
N SER A 255 4.68 -8.45 -12.15
CA SER A 255 4.10 -9.70 -11.67
C SER A 255 4.24 -10.81 -12.71
#